data_8e71e64f17ae69e8c6a2f627d7ff82b4
#
_entry.id   8e71e64f17ae69e8c6a2f627d7ff82b4
#
_cell.length_a   1.000
_cell.length_b   1.000
_cell.length_c   1.000
_cell.angle_alpha   90.00
_cell.angle_beta   90.00
_cell.angle_gamma   90.00
#
_symmetry.space_group_name_H-M   'P 1'
#
loop_
_entity.id
_entity.type
_entity.pdbx_description
1 polymer ?
#
loop_
_entity_poly.entity_id
_entity_poly.type
_entity_poly.pdbx_seq_one_letter_code
_entity_poly.pdbx_strand_id
1 'polypeptide(L)'
;ISAIGNHEFDRGVADFNNRIPDPSNGIDWLCANASAANKSPDGLLSHVRDSTIRTVNGKRIGFVGALTDALGSVATPQITRDADLDERAVDAINRVARELKRSGKVDAVVALLHADASAAADIGRDVDVVYTGHSHAIKHGTTAGGAPIYEAGSFGRNMAVQDLIITGAGRRATVRVADVDLGNGTSHTAVDGVLGVDGLNAHPAQAAWMSAGAEENDEVSRAQHIYQASATYANHTGSAVIGTLASGVNFDKQGSDKHGNTVGVLVADANRESIMKHVYAGNRLPVIGFSNNGSLRTPRLDMNGDGKVTVREVDSLMALQFKAAHETLTGRDVKRVLAEQFRRDDGRLERRWLGISSNVTYRYAECGTAGESGNADAGVDTNADADECAADEHAAVRIANLAVDGRPIADDDLVIIASNSYLLQGGDSYP
;
A
#
# COMPACT_ATOMS: atom_id res chain seq x y z
N ILE A 1 -9.76 -6.96 16.54
CA ILE A 1 -8.74 -5.96 16.81
C ILE A 1 -8.02 -5.68 15.51
N SER A 2 -7.76 -4.42 15.19
CA SER A 2 -7.03 -4.00 13.99
C SER A 2 -6.06 -2.88 14.30
N ALA A 3 -4.86 -2.88 13.70
CA ALA A 3 -4.08 -1.67 13.56
C ALA A 3 -4.63 -0.83 12.40
N ILE A 4 -4.40 0.48 12.43
CA ILE A 4 -4.69 1.36 11.31
C ILE A 4 -3.60 1.19 10.26
N GLY A 5 -4.00 1.13 8.97
CA GLY A 5 -3.11 1.24 7.83
C GLY A 5 -3.23 2.61 7.14
N ASN A 6 -2.36 2.88 6.16
CA ASN A 6 -2.42 4.13 5.40
C ASN A 6 -3.71 4.25 4.56
N HIS A 7 -4.26 3.15 4.08
CA HIS A 7 -5.48 3.14 3.24
C HIS A 7 -6.77 3.37 4.02
N GLU A 8 -6.77 3.24 5.34
CA GLU A 8 -7.90 3.69 6.16
C GLU A 8 -8.15 5.18 5.99
N PHE A 9 -7.13 5.93 5.58
CA PHE A 9 -7.18 7.38 5.38
C PHE A 9 -7.41 7.82 3.93
N ASP A 10 -7.66 6.95 2.98
CA ASP A 10 -7.83 7.29 1.56
C ASP A 10 -8.90 8.36 1.30
N ARG A 11 -9.87 8.51 2.19
CA ARG A 11 -10.92 9.55 2.15
C ARG A 11 -10.71 10.66 3.18
N GLY A 12 -9.54 10.70 3.81
CA GLY A 12 -9.19 11.63 4.88
C GLY A 12 -9.39 11.05 6.28
N VAL A 13 -8.59 11.55 7.24
CA VAL A 13 -8.60 11.08 8.63
C VAL A 13 -9.96 11.30 9.30
N ALA A 14 -10.63 12.41 9.02
CA ALA A 14 -11.97 12.68 9.55
C ALA A 14 -13.02 11.67 9.04
N ASP A 15 -12.96 11.25 7.76
CA ASP A 15 -13.87 10.22 7.23
C ASP A 15 -13.63 8.88 7.93
N PHE A 16 -12.37 8.50 8.16
CA PHE A 16 -12.05 7.30 8.92
C PHE A 16 -12.74 7.32 10.28
N ASN A 17 -12.51 8.37 11.08
CA ASN A 17 -13.04 8.46 12.44
C ASN A 17 -14.58 8.45 12.51
N ASN A 18 -15.24 8.99 11.50
CA ASN A 18 -16.70 9.08 11.47
C ASN A 18 -17.37 7.79 10.92
N ARG A 19 -16.68 7.03 10.11
CA ARG A 19 -17.28 5.92 9.36
C ARG A 19 -16.78 4.54 9.79
N ILE A 20 -15.48 4.39 10.03
CA ILE A 20 -14.86 3.07 10.20
C ILE A 20 -14.91 2.59 11.66
N PRO A 21 -14.48 3.36 12.67
CA PRO A 21 -14.45 2.90 14.04
C PRO A 21 -15.83 3.04 14.73
N ASP A 22 -16.89 2.57 14.07
CA ASP A 22 -18.21 2.49 14.72
C ASP A 22 -18.11 1.53 15.94
N PRO A 23 -18.36 2.02 17.16
CA PRO A 23 -18.34 1.19 18.36
C PRO A 23 -19.26 -0.03 18.30
N SER A 24 -20.30 0.01 17.46
CA SER A 24 -21.24 -1.10 17.31
C SER A 24 -20.69 -2.31 16.55
N ASN A 25 -19.62 -2.13 15.76
CA ASN A 25 -19.00 -3.23 15.01
C ASN A 25 -18.01 -4.07 15.82
N GLY A 26 -17.74 -3.69 17.08
CA GLY A 26 -16.92 -4.46 18.00
C GLY A 26 -15.44 -4.55 17.68
N ILE A 27 -14.91 -3.75 16.74
CA ILE A 27 -13.49 -3.72 16.40
C ILE A 27 -12.77 -2.64 17.21
N ASP A 28 -11.73 -3.05 17.98
CA ASP A 28 -10.80 -2.08 18.56
C ASP A 28 -9.76 -1.67 17.50
N TRP A 29 -9.73 -0.39 17.17
CA TRP A 29 -8.74 0.21 16.29
C TRP A 29 -7.56 0.77 17.07
N LEU A 30 -6.33 0.41 16.66
CA LEU A 30 -5.12 0.70 17.42
C LEU A 30 -4.11 1.51 16.59
N CYS A 31 -3.57 2.58 17.21
CA CYS A 31 -2.47 3.37 16.67
C CYS A 31 -1.71 4.08 17.82
N ALA A 32 -0.68 3.42 18.37
CA ALA A 32 0.07 3.92 19.52
C ALA A 32 0.93 5.13 19.20
N ASN A 33 1.35 5.28 17.94
CA ASN A 33 2.20 6.39 17.49
C ASN A 33 1.44 7.62 16.98
N ALA A 34 0.10 7.61 16.99
CA ALA A 34 -0.67 8.85 16.81
C ALA A 34 -0.65 9.67 18.12
N SER A 35 -0.65 11.01 18.01
CA SER A 35 -0.57 11.91 19.15
C SER A 35 -1.72 11.73 20.14
N ALA A 36 -1.46 12.01 21.40
CA ALA A 36 -2.49 11.98 22.43
C ALA A 36 -3.58 13.03 22.18
N ALA A 37 -3.23 14.17 21.58
CA ALA A 37 -4.19 15.20 21.21
C ALA A 37 -5.15 14.70 20.13
N ASN A 38 -4.64 13.99 19.13
CA ASN A 38 -5.46 13.46 18.04
C ASN A 38 -6.40 12.32 18.48
N LYS A 39 -6.04 11.59 19.55
CA LYS A 39 -6.87 10.55 20.18
C LYS A 39 -7.79 11.09 21.30
N SER A 40 -7.76 12.39 21.60
CA SER A 40 -8.68 13.01 22.56
C SER A 40 -10.13 13.01 22.05
N PRO A 41 -11.13 13.25 22.90
CA PRO A 41 -12.55 13.26 22.46
C PRO A 41 -12.85 14.21 21.28
N ASP A 42 -12.09 15.31 21.18
CA ASP A 42 -12.23 16.31 20.11
C ASP A 42 -11.24 16.08 18.95
N GLY A 43 -10.41 15.04 19.03
CA GLY A 43 -9.41 14.72 18.03
C GLY A 43 -9.98 13.91 16.85
N LEU A 44 -9.25 13.95 15.73
CA LEU A 44 -9.65 13.23 14.50
C LEU A 44 -9.57 11.69 14.62
N LEU A 45 -8.90 11.17 15.65
CA LEU A 45 -8.77 9.74 15.93
C LEU A 45 -9.36 9.37 17.30
N SER A 46 -10.43 10.05 17.74
CA SER A 46 -11.03 9.91 19.07
C SER A 46 -11.50 8.48 19.42
N HIS A 47 -11.75 7.63 18.44
CA HIS A 47 -12.13 6.22 18.63
C HIS A 47 -10.94 5.25 18.58
N VAL A 48 -9.71 5.75 18.41
CA VAL A 48 -8.50 4.95 18.30
C VAL A 48 -7.77 4.89 19.64
N ARG A 49 -7.13 3.77 19.94
CA ARG A 49 -6.42 3.52 21.19
C ARG A 49 -4.98 3.12 20.91
N ASP A 50 -4.09 3.27 21.90
CA ASP A 50 -2.73 2.72 21.83
C ASP A 50 -2.75 1.18 21.87
N SER A 51 -3.61 0.63 22.73
CA SER A 51 -3.68 -0.81 22.99
C SER A 51 -5.05 -1.23 23.50
N THR A 52 -5.31 -2.52 23.45
CA THR A 52 -6.46 -3.17 24.10
C THR A 52 -6.05 -4.49 24.75
N ILE A 53 -6.86 -4.99 25.68
CA ILE A 53 -6.63 -6.28 26.34
C ILE A 53 -7.83 -7.19 26.08
N ARG A 54 -7.54 -8.42 25.66
CA ARG A 54 -8.55 -9.48 25.54
C ARG A 54 -8.20 -10.66 26.45
N THR A 55 -9.21 -11.28 27.01
CA THR A 55 -9.06 -12.52 27.78
C THR A 55 -9.49 -13.69 26.92
N VAL A 56 -8.56 -14.61 26.68
CA VAL A 56 -8.78 -15.84 25.91
C VAL A 56 -8.33 -17.02 26.77
N ASN A 57 -9.22 -17.98 27.01
CA ASN A 57 -8.94 -19.15 27.85
C ASN A 57 -8.30 -18.79 29.22
N GLY A 58 -8.80 -17.72 29.85
CA GLY A 58 -8.30 -17.23 31.14
C GLY A 58 -6.94 -16.50 31.10
N LYS A 59 -6.35 -16.32 29.93
CA LYS A 59 -5.10 -15.54 29.71
C LYS A 59 -5.41 -14.16 29.16
N ARG A 60 -4.74 -13.15 29.69
CA ARG A 60 -4.91 -11.74 29.28
C ARG A 60 -3.84 -11.38 28.27
N ILE A 61 -4.26 -11.12 27.05
CA ILE A 61 -3.41 -10.78 25.94
C ILE A 61 -3.57 -9.29 25.65
N GLY A 62 -2.48 -8.53 25.74
CA GLY A 62 -2.41 -7.13 25.34
C GLY A 62 -2.08 -7.04 23.86
N PHE A 63 -2.81 -6.20 23.15
CA PHE A 63 -2.56 -5.88 21.74
C PHE A 63 -2.15 -4.42 21.65
N VAL A 64 -1.07 -4.13 20.93
CA VAL A 64 -0.62 -2.77 20.61
C VAL A 64 -0.55 -2.63 19.11
N GLY A 65 -1.05 -1.51 18.56
CA GLY A 65 -1.00 -1.24 17.12
C GLY A 65 -0.18 0.00 16.81
N ALA A 66 0.43 0.06 15.63
CA ALA A 66 1.10 1.25 15.13
C ALA A 66 1.06 1.33 13.60
N LEU A 67 1.12 2.55 13.08
CA LEU A 67 1.15 2.88 11.66
C LEU A 67 2.58 3.21 11.22
N THR A 68 2.90 2.93 9.98
CA THR A 68 4.23 3.15 9.38
C THR A 68 4.75 4.58 9.54
N ASP A 69 6.03 4.72 9.86
CA ASP A 69 6.73 6.01 9.89
C ASP A 69 6.85 6.65 8.49
N ALA A 70 6.70 5.82 7.45
CA ALA A 70 6.74 6.26 6.06
C ALA A 70 5.40 6.83 5.55
N LEU A 71 4.44 7.18 6.43
CA LEU A 71 3.12 7.68 6.02
C LEU A 71 3.24 8.86 5.04
N GLY A 72 4.20 9.76 5.24
CA GLY A 72 4.43 10.91 4.37
C GLY A 72 4.86 10.55 2.94
N SER A 73 5.33 9.32 2.69
CA SER A 73 5.71 8.84 1.36
C SER A 73 4.62 8.03 0.65
N VAL A 74 3.55 7.66 1.38
CA VAL A 74 2.47 6.79 0.87
C VAL A 74 1.07 7.39 1.08
N ALA A 75 1.00 8.63 1.54
CA ALA A 75 -0.24 9.39 1.73
C ALA A 75 -0.06 10.82 1.22
N THR A 76 -1.16 11.57 1.16
CA THR A 76 -1.07 13.00 0.82
C THR A 76 -0.51 13.80 2.01
N PRO A 77 0.10 14.99 1.78
CA PRO A 77 0.56 15.86 2.84
C PRO A 77 -0.53 16.24 3.86
N GLN A 78 -1.79 16.36 3.40
CA GLN A 78 -2.92 16.64 4.28
C GLN A 78 -3.19 15.47 5.23
N ILE A 79 -3.24 14.25 4.72
CA ILE A 79 -3.43 13.02 5.53
C ILE A 79 -2.30 12.88 6.55
N THR A 80 -1.06 13.13 6.13
CA THR A 80 0.11 13.06 7.02
C THR A 80 -0.01 14.04 8.18
N ARG A 81 -0.42 15.28 7.92
CA ARG A 81 -0.66 16.28 8.97
C ARG A 81 -1.83 15.90 9.88
N ASP A 82 -2.94 15.45 9.31
CA ASP A 82 -4.16 15.13 10.05
C ASP A 82 -4.02 13.87 10.89
N ALA A 83 -3.22 12.90 10.46
CA ALA A 83 -2.93 11.68 11.21
C ALA A 83 -2.08 11.98 12.46
N ASP A 84 -1.23 13.01 12.41
CA ASP A 84 -0.44 13.55 13.53
C ASP A 84 0.32 12.46 14.29
N LEU A 85 1.22 11.78 13.57
CA LEU A 85 2.11 10.78 14.17
C LEU A 85 3.28 11.51 14.85
N ASP A 86 3.35 11.45 16.18
CA ASP A 86 4.32 12.17 17.01
C ASP A 86 5.46 11.31 17.56
N GLU A 87 5.41 10.00 17.33
CA GLU A 87 6.41 9.03 17.78
C GLU A 87 6.70 8.00 16.67
N ARG A 88 7.91 7.45 16.62
CA ARG A 88 8.21 6.33 15.73
C ARG A 88 7.39 5.10 16.13
N ALA A 89 6.90 4.37 15.14
CA ALA A 89 6.05 3.19 15.34
C ALA A 89 6.65 2.16 16.31
N VAL A 90 7.94 1.85 16.13
CA VAL A 90 8.66 0.89 17.00
C VAL A 90 8.84 1.42 18.43
N ASP A 91 9.11 2.72 18.59
CA ASP A 91 9.27 3.33 19.92
C ASP A 91 7.94 3.33 20.67
N ALA A 92 6.83 3.65 20.00
CA ALA A 92 5.48 3.59 20.56
C ALA A 92 5.10 2.17 20.97
N ILE A 93 5.33 1.17 20.10
CA ILE A 93 5.11 -0.25 20.43
C ILE A 93 5.93 -0.63 21.68
N ASN A 94 7.22 -0.31 21.72
CA ASN A 94 8.10 -0.65 22.83
C ASN A 94 7.67 0.03 24.14
N ARG A 95 7.22 1.28 24.08
CA ARG A 95 6.68 2.03 25.23
C ARG A 95 5.45 1.35 25.80
N VAL A 96 4.45 1.13 24.96
CA VAL A 96 3.15 0.56 25.36
C VAL A 96 3.29 -0.89 25.82
N ALA A 97 4.06 -1.73 25.10
CA ALA A 97 4.33 -3.12 25.51
C ALA A 97 4.97 -3.20 26.89
N ARG A 98 5.96 -2.34 27.17
CA ARG A 98 6.63 -2.23 28.48
C ARG A 98 5.65 -1.83 29.58
N GLU A 99 4.75 -0.88 29.33
CA GLU A 99 3.71 -0.46 30.27
C GLU A 99 2.74 -1.60 30.57
N LEU A 100 2.27 -2.31 29.54
CA LEU A 100 1.39 -3.46 29.69
C LEU A 100 2.04 -4.56 30.55
N LYS A 101 3.28 -4.97 30.24
CA LYS A 101 4.02 -6.00 31.00
C LYS A 101 4.29 -5.54 32.45
N ARG A 102 4.75 -4.30 32.65
CA ARG A 102 5.04 -3.77 33.99
C ARG A 102 3.81 -3.61 34.87
N SER A 103 2.66 -3.32 34.30
CA SER A 103 1.40 -3.23 35.03
C SER A 103 0.98 -4.58 35.66
N GLY A 104 1.45 -5.70 35.10
CA GLY A 104 1.00 -7.05 35.46
C GLY A 104 -0.45 -7.36 35.00
N LYS A 105 -1.03 -6.49 34.17
CA LYS A 105 -2.38 -6.64 33.65
C LYS A 105 -2.48 -7.63 32.48
N VAL A 106 -1.36 -7.95 31.85
CA VAL A 106 -1.30 -8.87 30.72
C VAL A 106 -0.37 -10.05 30.98
N ASP A 107 -0.62 -11.15 30.30
CA ASP A 107 0.17 -12.38 30.36
C ASP A 107 1.02 -12.52 29.07
N ALA A 108 0.55 -11.95 27.95
CA ALA A 108 1.28 -11.85 26.68
C ALA A 108 1.02 -10.48 26.02
N VAL A 109 1.91 -10.07 25.10
CA VAL A 109 1.75 -8.88 24.26
C VAL A 109 1.95 -9.24 22.79
N VAL A 110 0.97 -8.87 21.98
CA VAL A 110 0.96 -8.98 20.51
C VAL A 110 1.08 -7.59 19.91
N ALA A 111 2.04 -7.38 19.02
CA ALA A 111 2.15 -6.14 18.25
C ALA A 111 1.54 -6.31 16.85
N LEU A 112 0.78 -5.32 16.42
CA LEU A 112 0.20 -5.18 15.09
C LEU A 112 0.83 -3.93 14.45
N LEU A 113 1.75 -4.12 13.51
CA LEU A 113 2.49 -3.03 12.88
C LEU A 113 2.14 -2.94 11.40
N HIS A 114 1.48 -1.86 10.98
CA HIS A 114 1.24 -1.62 9.56
C HIS A 114 2.49 -1.02 8.89
N ALA A 115 3.50 -1.85 8.69
CA ALA A 115 4.74 -1.58 7.98
C ALA A 115 5.36 -2.89 7.48
N ASP A 116 6.37 -2.81 6.61
CA ASP A 116 7.16 -3.99 6.18
C ASP A 116 7.78 -4.71 7.40
N ALA A 117 7.93 -6.01 7.30
CA ALA A 117 8.49 -6.83 8.37
C ALA A 117 9.88 -6.36 8.86
N SER A 118 10.69 -5.77 7.99
CA SER A 118 12.00 -5.22 8.36
C SER A 118 11.90 -4.04 9.33
N ALA A 119 10.82 -3.27 9.31
CA ALA A 119 10.58 -2.17 10.22
C ALA A 119 10.38 -2.62 11.69
N ALA A 120 10.01 -3.90 11.90
CA ALA A 120 9.82 -4.46 13.22
C ALA A 120 11.13 -4.94 13.90
N ALA A 121 12.27 -4.85 13.22
CA ALA A 121 13.54 -5.43 13.69
C ALA A 121 13.95 -4.96 15.10
N ASP A 122 13.74 -3.67 15.43
CA ASP A 122 14.14 -3.07 16.70
C ASP A 122 13.08 -3.17 17.82
N ILE A 123 12.01 -3.96 17.62
CA ILE A 123 11.03 -4.24 18.67
C ILE A 123 11.69 -5.05 19.79
N GLY A 124 11.50 -4.59 21.04
CA GLY A 124 12.13 -5.11 22.22
C GLY A 124 11.41 -6.33 22.81
N ARG A 125 12.00 -6.89 23.88
CA ARG A 125 11.61 -8.14 24.55
C ARG A 125 10.26 -8.12 25.28
N ASP A 126 9.61 -6.98 25.41
CA ASP A 126 8.29 -6.88 26.06
C ASP A 126 7.14 -7.25 25.11
N VAL A 127 7.43 -7.51 23.82
CA VAL A 127 6.51 -8.06 22.82
C VAL A 127 6.82 -9.53 22.63
N ASP A 128 5.80 -10.36 22.53
CA ASP A 128 5.91 -11.81 22.40
C ASP A 128 5.75 -12.31 20.94
N VAL A 129 4.99 -11.58 20.10
CA VAL A 129 4.83 -11.84 18.67
C VAL A 129 4.47 -10.55 17.93
N VAL A 130 4.89 -10.42 16.69
CA VAL A 130 4.62 -9.26 15.82
C VAL A 130 3.96 -9.73 14.52
N TYR A 131 2.84 -9.12 14.18
CA TYR A 131 2.22 -9.23 12.86
C TYR A 131 2.39 -7.91 12.13
N THR A 132 2.92 -7.99 10.89
CA THR A 132 3.16 -6.85 10.02
C THR A 132 2.32 -6.93 8.75
N GLY A 133 2.36 -5.88 7.93
CA GLY A 133 1.63 -5.78 6.68
C GLY A 133 2.21 -4.69 5.77
N HIS A 134 1.39 -4.04 4.96
CA HIS A 134 1.75 -2.91 4.11
C HIS A 134 2.57 -3.29 2.85
N SER A 135 3.64 -4.08 2.97
CA SER A 135 4.50 -4.41 1.82
C SER A 135 3.89 -5.46 0.89
N HIS A 136 2.79 -6.12 1.30
CA HIS A 136 2.16 -7.23 0.58
C HIS A 136 3.06 -8.47 0.41
N ALA A 137 4.18 -8.52 1.10
CA ALA A 137 5.11 -9.64 1.04
C ALA A 137 4.67 -10.79 1.97
N ILE A 138 5.17 -11.98 1.71
CA ILE A 138 5.10 -13.10 2.66
C ILE A 138 6.48 -13.18 3.30
N LYS A 139 6.57 -12.83 4.59
CA LYS A 139 7.84 -12.75 5.32
C LYS A 139 7.73 -13.34 6.72
N HIS A 140 8.84 -13.88 7.17
CA HIS A 140 9.07 -14.25 8.55
C HIS A 140 10.40 -13.64 9.01
N GLY A 141 10.50 -13.26 10.27
CA GLY A 141 11.70 -12.68 10.85
C GLY A 141 11.71 -12.82 12.36
N THR A 142 12.68 -12.17 12.99
CA THR A 142 12.80 -12.13 14.45
C THR A 142 13.23 -10.73 14.87
N THR A 143 12.59 -10.17 15.89
CA THR A 143 12.94 -8.86 16.45
C THR A 143 14.22 -8.93 17.28
N ALA A 144 14.84 -7.77 17.57
CA ALA A 144 15.95 -7.69 18.53
C ALA A 144 15.56 -8.21 19.93
N GLY A 145 14.28 -8.16 20.28
CA GLY A 145 13.76 -8.74 21.53
C GLY A 145 13.54 -10.25 21.51
N GLY A 146 13.70 -10.91 20.36
CA GLY A 146 13.53 -12.35 20.19
C GLY A 146 12.09 -12.76 19.80
N ALA A 147 11.16 -11.84 19.61
CA ALA A 147 9.81 -12.16 19.17
C ALA A 147 9.78 -12.50 17.67
N PRO A 148 9.04 -13.52 17.23
CA PRO A 148 8.85 -13.79 15.81
C PRO A 148 8.01 -12.70 15.15
N ILE A 149 8.32 -12.43 13.88
CA ILE A 149 7.63 -11.48 13.00
C ILE A 149 6.99 -12.25 11.85
N TYR A 150 5.74 -11.95 11.53
CA TYR A 150 5.02 -12.55 10.41
C TYR A 150 4.36 -11.47 9.55
N GLU A 151 4.51 -11.59 8.23
CA GLU A 151 3.76 -10.84 7.23
C GLU A 151 3.12 -11.84 6.25
N ALA A 152 1.81 -11.80 6.10
CA ALA A 152 1.03 -12.83 5.41
C ALA A 152 0.61 -12.43 3.98
N GLY A 153 1.31 -11.51 3.34
CA GLY A 153 0.96 -11.07 2.00
C GLY A 153 -0.26 -10.15 1.98
N SER A 154 -1.14 -10.33 1.00
CA SER A 154 -2.27 -9.44 0.78
C SER A 154 -3.49 -10.15 0.18
N PHE A 155 -4.60 -9.42 0.09
CA PHE A 155 -5.87 -9.86 -0.54
C PHE A 155 -6.52 -11.10 0.09
N GLY A 156 -6.22 -11.39 1.37
CA GLY A 156 -6.76 -12.55 2.06
C GLY A 156 -6.30 -13.90 1.50
N ARG A 157 -5.18 -13.93 0.76
CA ARG A 157 -4.65 -15.17 0.16
C ARG A 157 -3.91 -16.05 1.13
N ASN A 158 -3.41 -15.48 2.22
CA ASN A 158 -2.66 -16.18 3.24
C ASN A 158 -3.06 -15.71 4.64
N MET A 159 -2.77 -16.54 5.63
CA MET A 159 -2.94 -16.23 7.05
C MET A 159 -1.68 -16.61 7.82
N ALA A 160 -1.24 -15.77 8.74
CA ALA A 160 -0.26 -16.14 9.76
C ALA A 160 -1.04 -16.76 10.94
N VAL A 161 -0.68 -17.99 11.32
CA VAL A 161 -1.41 -18.75 12.36
C VAL A 161 -0.40 -19.31 13.35
N GLN A 162 -0.47 -18.86 14.59
CA GLN A 162 0.43 -19.23 15.66
C GLN A 162 -0.32 -19.55 16.95
N ASP A 163 0.16 -20.54 17.70
CA ASP A 163 -0.24 -20.80 19.06
C ASP A 163 0.59 -19.98 20.05
N LEU A 164 -0.09 -19.27 20.95
CA LEU A 164 0.53 -18.63 22.10
C LEU A 164 0.41 -19.57 23.32
N ILE A 165 1.50 -20.23 23.65
CA ILE A 165 1.58 -21.14 24.80
C ILE A 165 2.05 -20.34 26.02
N ILE A 166 1.10 -19.97 26.89
CA ILE A 166 1.32 -19.07 28.03
C ILE A 166 1.32 -19.85 29.34
N THR A 167 2.46 -19.88 30.04
CA THR A 167 2.62 -20.47 31.37
C THR A 167 2.77 -19.37 32.41
N GLY A 168 2.15 -19.55 33.59
CA GLY A 168 2.13 -18.51 34.61
C GLY A 168 1.10 -17.39 34.33
N ALA A 169 1.25 -16.25 35.01
CA ALA A 169 0.37 -15.10 34.87
C ALA A 169 1.06 -13.78 35.21
N GLY A 170 0.61 -12.69 34.58
CA GLY A 170 1.11 -11.33 34.79
C GLY A 170 2.61 -11.23 34.56
N ARG A 171 3.34 -10.58 35.45
CA ARG A 171 4.80 -10.39 35.37
C ARG A 171 5.63 -11.68 35.37
N ARG A 172 5.02 -12.81 35.77
CA ARG A 172 5.68 -14.12 35.83
C ARG A 172 5.24 -15.01 34.67
N ALA A 173 4.45 -14.49 33.74
CA ALA A 173 4.07 -15.23 32.55
C ALA A 173 5.31 -15.43 31.65
N THR A 174 5.42 -16.63 31.10
CA THR A 174 6.33 -16.95 30.01
C THR A 174 5.52 -17.33 28.80
N VAL A 175 5.92 -16.85 27.62
CA VAL A 175 5.23 -17.04 26.36
C VAL A 175 6.16 -17.78 25.40
N ARG A 176 5.64 -18.82 24.78
CA ARG A 176 6.26 -19.46 23.63
C ARG A 176 5.30 -19.36 22.46
N VAL A 177 5.77 -18.86 21.34
CA VAL A 177 5.05 -18.85 20.09
C VAL A 177 5.43 -20.07 19.28
N ALA A 178 4.46 -20.77 18.73
CA ALA A 178 4.66 -21.93 17.90
C ALA A 178 3.80 -21.80 16.64
N ASP A 179 4.38 -22.08 15.49
CA ASP A 179 3.64 -22.17 14.24
C ASP A 179 2.67 -23.35 14.30
N VAL A 180 1.46 -23.14 13.80
CA VAL A 180 0.44 -24.17 13.77
C VAL A 180 0.73 -25.10 12.59
N ASP A 181 0.97 -26.39 12.91
CA ASP A 181 1.04 -27.45 11.90
C ASP A 181 -0.35 -28.02 11.67
N LEU A 182 -0.94 -27.75 10.53
CA LEU A 182 -2.26 -28.28 10.15
C LEU A 182 -2.18 -29.68 9.51
N GLY A 183 -1.00 -30.30 9.50
CA GLY A 183 -0.77 -31.66 9.01
C GLY A 183 -0.65 -31.79 7.48
N ASN A 184 -0.54 -33.03 7.01
CA ASN A 184 -0.29 -33.36 5.61
C ASN A 184 -1.40 -32.86 4.69
N GLY A 185 -1.07 -32.02 3.71
CA GLY A 185 -1.96 -31.57 2.65
C GLY A 185 -2.32 -30.09 2.71
N THR A 186 -1.88 -29.35 3.71
CA THR A 186 -1.95 -27.88 3.69
C THR A 186 -0.91 -27.32 2.76
N SER A 187 -1.31 -26.40 1.90
CA SER A 187 -0.39 -25.60 1.10
C SER A 187 0.34 -24.64 2.03
N HIS A 188 1.49 -25.05 2.53
CA HIS A 188 2.40 -24.12 3.18
C HIS A 188 2.91 -23.12 2.14
N THR A 189 2.98 -21.85 2.50
CA THR A 189 3.80 -20.92 1.73
C THR A 189 5.28 -21.31 1.93
N ALA A 190 6.18 -20.72 1.16
CA ALA A 190 7.62 -20.92 1.37
C ALA A 190 8.14 -20.33 2.70
N VAL A 191 7.24 -19.76 3.51
CA VAL A 191 7.55 -19.09 4.78
C VAL A 191 6.83 -19.80 5.92
N ASP A 192 7.59 -20.26 6.91
CA ASP A 192 7.07 -20.93 8.10
C ASP A 192 6.06 -20.05 8.84
N GLY A 193 5.02 -20.66 9.37
CA GLY A 193 3.96 -19.97 10.12
C GLY A 193 2.97 -19.12 9.28
N VAL A 194 3.13 -19.11 7.93
CA VAL A 194 2.18 -18.47 7.00
C VAL A 194 1.58 -19.51 6.07
N LEU A 195 0.27 -19.64 6.12
CA LEU A 195 -0.51 -20.64 5.40
C LEU A 195 -1.29 -20.03 4.25
N GLY A 196 -1.30 -20.68 3.09
CA GLY A 196 -2.16 -20.31 1.98
C GLY A 196 -3.62 -20.66 2.26
N VAL A 197 -4.54 -19.74 1.99
CA VAL A 197 -6.00 -19.96 2.25
C VAL A 197 -6.54 -21.10 1.40
N ASP A 198 -6.04 -21.30 0.18
CA ASP A 198 -6.45 -22.44 -0.66
C ASP A 198 -6.10 -23.79 0.00
N GLY A 199 -4.92 -23.87 0.65
CA GLY A 199 -4.53 -25.05 1.41
C GLY A 199 -5.38 -25.24 2.67
N LEU A 200 -5.75 -24.15 3.36
CA LEU A 200 -6.65 -24.18 4.51
C LEU A 200 -8.05 -24.70 4.11
N ASN A 201 -8.60 -24.22 3.01
CA ASN A 201 -9.90 -24.64 2.50
C ASN A 201 -9.93 -26.12 2.07
N ALA A 202 -8.81 -26.66 1.63
CA ALA A 202 -8.66 -28.06 1.24
C ALA A 202 -8.45 -29.01 2.46
N HIS A 203 -8.18 -28.49 3.65
CA HIS A 203 -7.91 -29.30 4.83
C HIS A 203 -9.20 -29.92 5.37
N PRO A 204 -9.28 -31.27 5.56
CA PRO A 204 -10.51 -31.93 6.00
C PRO A 204 -11.06 -31.41 7.35
N ALA A 205 -10.18 -31.07 8.30
CA ALA A 205 -10.60 -30.48 9.57
C ALA A 205 -11.19 -29.08 9.41
N GLN A 206 -10.66 -28.28 8.50
CA GLN A 206 -11.19 -26.97 8.17
C GLN A 206 -12.56 -27.08 7.49
N ALA A 207 -12.70 -27.97 6.53
CA ALA A 207 -13.99 -28.24 5.88
C ALA A 207 -15.04 -28.72 6.87
N ALA A 208 -14.65 -29.59 7.80
CA ALA A 208 -15.53 -30.05 8.90
C ALA A 208 -15.89 -28.91 9.85
N TRP A 209 -14.92 -28.06 10.23
CA TRP A 209 -15.17 -26.90 11.09
C TRP A 209 -16.08 -25.87 10.42
N MET A 210 -15.85 -25.58 9.15
CA MET A 210 -16.69 -24.68 8.36
C MET A 210 -18.13 -25.21 8.25
N SER A 211 -18.29 -26.52 8.05
CA SER A 211 -19.61 -27.16 7.97
C SER A 211 -20.33 -27.17 9.33
N ALA A 212 -19.63 -27.54 10.39
CA ALA A 212 -20.20 -27.56 11.75
C ALA A 212 -20.49 -26.12 12.25
N GLY A 213 -19.60 -25.17 11.96
CA GLY A 213 -19.80 -23.78 12.35
C GLY A 213 -20.99 -23.11 11.66
N ALA A 214 -21.32 -23.53 10.44
CA ALA A 214 -22.45 -23.01 9.69
C ALA A 214 -23.83 -23.45 10.29
N GLU A 215 -23.86 -24.58 11.00
CA GLU A 215 -25.10 -25.07 11.64
C GLU A 215 -25.27 -24.55 13.07
N GLU A 216 -24.16 -24.23 13.77
CA GLU A 216 -24.18 -23.87 15.20
C GLU A 216 -23.84 -22.40 15.50
N ASN A 217 -23.34 -21.64 14.52
CA ASN A 217 -22.86 -20.29 14.76
C ASN A 217 -23.48 -19.27 13.79
N ASP A 218 -24.40 -18.47 14.30
CA ASP A 218 -25.08 -17.39 13.57
C ASP A 218 -24.10 -16.41 12.90
N GLU A 219 -22.92 -16.16 13.49
CA GLU A 219 -21.93 -15.22 12.93
C GLU A 219 -21.24 -15.79 11.70
N VAL A 220 -20.90 -17.09 11.70
CA VAL A 220 -20.30 -17.76 10.52
C VAL A 220 -21.32 -17.82 9.38
N SER A 221 -22.56 -18.17 9.68
CA SER A 221 -23.65 -18.17 8.69
C SER A 221 -23.87 -16.78 8.10
N ARG A 222 -23.89 -15.73 8.91
CA ARG A 222 -24.01 -14.34 8.45
C ARG A 222 -22.83 -13.94 7.55
N ALA A 223 -21.60 -14.28 7.94
CA ALA A 223 -20.41 -14.00 7.13
C ALA A 223 -20.49 -14.72 5.78
N GLN A 224 -20.91 -15.98 5.73
CA GLN A 224 -21.12 -16.73 4.50
C GLN A 224 -22.20 -16.10 3.61
N HIS A 225 -23.33 -15.66 4.17
CA HIS A 225 -24.37 -14.97 3.40
C HIS A 225 -23.87 -13.66 2.80
N ILE A 226 -23.13 -12.84 3.56
CA ILE A 226 -22.53 -11.59 3.07
C ILE A 226 -21.55 -11.89 1.94
N TYR A 227 -20.68 -12.90 2.13
CA TYR A 227 -19.71 -13.30 1.11
C TYR A 227 -20.42 -13.76 -0.17
N GLN A 228 -21.42 -14.66 -0.06
CA GLN A 228 -22.14 -15.18 -1.23
C GLN A 228 -22.91 -14.09 -1.98
N ALA A 229 -23.56 -13.17 -1.25
CA ALA A 229 -24.24 -12.03 -1.86
C ALA A 229 -23.26 -11.12 -2.60
N SER A 230 -22.15 -10.80 -1.96
CA SER A 230 -21.08 -9.98 -2.55
C SER A 230 -20.43 -10.64 -3.76
N ALA A 231 -20.14 -11.95 -3.68
CA ALA A 231 -19.57 -12.71 -4.77
C ALA A 231 -20.54 -12.81 -5.97
N THR A 232 -21.84 -13.01 -5.69
CA THR A 232 -22.88 -13.04 -6.74
C THR A 232 -22.97 -11.68 -7.44
N TYR A 233 -23.02 -10.60 -6.69
CA TYR A 233 -23.02 -9.25 -7.24
C TYR A 233 -21.76 -8.98 -8.09
N ALA A 234 -20.58 -9.24 -7.53
CA ALA A 234 -19.31 -9.04 -8.21
C ALA A 234 -19.18 -9.93 -9.47
N ASN A 235 -19.71 -11.15 -9.45
CA ASN A 235 -19.76 -12.03 -10.63
C ASN A 235 -20.71 -11.49 -11.71
N HIS A 236 -21.87 -10.99 -11.31
CA HIS A 236 -22.86 -10.46 -12.25
C HIS A 236 -22.36 -9.19 -12.94
N THR A 237 -21.90 -8.20 -12.16
CA THR A 237 -21.44 -6.91 -12.67
C THR A 237 -20.04 -6.99 -13.30
N GLY A 238 -19.15 -7.74 -12.68
CA GLY A 238 -17.74 -7.82 -13.08
C GLY A 238 -17.43 -8.71 -14.27
N SER A 239 -18.34 -9.59 -14.68
CA SER A 239 -18.11 -10.53 -15.81
C SER A 239 -18.28 -9.91 -17.20
N ALA A 240 -18.84 -8.70 -17.30
CA ALA A 240 -19.03 -8.04 -18.57
C ALA A 240 -17.67 -7.78 -19.25
N VAL A 241 -17.52 -8.28 -20.47
CA VAL A 241 -16.34 -8.04 -21.31
C VAL A 241 -16.47 -6.64 -21.92
N ILE A 242 -15.51 -5.77 -21.65
CA ILE A 242 -15.47 -4.38 -22.14
C ILE A 242 -14.40 -4.14 -23.18
N GLY A 243 -13.52 -5.11 -23.41
CA GLY A 243 -12.46 -5.04 -24.40
C GLY A 243 -11.82 -6.38 -24.66
N THR A 244 -10.98 -6.45 -25.70
CA THR A 244 -10.16 -7.61 -26.03
C THR A 244 -8.74 -7.15 -26.35
N LEU A 245 -7.76 -7.97 -25.97
CA LEU A 245 -6.35 -7.75 -26.28
C LEU A 245 -5.96 -8.52 -27.54
N ALA A 246 -4.99 -8.01 -28.28
CA ALA A 246 -4.39 -8.75 -29.36
C ALA A 246 -3.67 -10.00 -28.83
N SER A 247 -3.60 -11.06 -29.63
CA SER A 247 -2.95 -12.31 -29.22
C SER A 247 -1.52 -12.07 -28.74
N GLY A 248 -1.20 -12.55 -27.53
CA GLY A 248 0.11 -12.44 -26.93
C GLY A 248 0.43 -11.03 -26.34
N VAL A 249 -0.53 -10.10 -26.36
CA VAL A 249 -0.36 -8.77 -25.76
C VAL A 249 -1.01 -8.73 -24.38
N ASN A 250 -0.32 -8.16 -23.41
CA ASN A 250 -0.90 -7.74 -22.13
C ASN A 250 -0.28 -6.40 -21.72
N PHE A 251 -0.92 -5.71 -20.79
CA PHE A 251 -0.40 -4.48 -20.18
C PHE A 251 0.09 -4.83 -18.78
N ASP A 252 1.40 -4.67 -18.54
CA ASP A 252 2.06 -5.02 -17.29
C ASP A 252 2.39 -3.79 -16.45
N LYS A 253 2.26 -3.92 -15.13
CA LYS A 253 2.61 -2.89 -14.15
C LYS A 253 4.12 -2.72 -14.00
N GLN A 254 4.86 -3.83 -14.04
CA GLN A 254 6.30 -3.78 -13.98
C GLN A 254 6.88 -3.60 -15.38
N GLY A 255 7.42 -2.41 -15.64
CA GLY A 255 8.18 -2.17 -16.84
C GLY A 255 9.54 -2.87 -16.81
N SER A 256 9.99 -3.36 -17.95
CA SER A 256 11.43 -3.52 -18.19
C SER A 256 11.96 -2.16 -18.67
N ASP A 257 13.28 -1.92 -18.57
CA ASP A 257 13.92 -0.72 -19.11
C ASP A 257 13.60 -0.48 -20.59
N LYS A 258 13.13 -1.48 -21.30
CA LYS A 258 12.73 -1.43 -22.71
C LYS A 258 11.28 -1.09 -22.97
N HIS A 259 10.36 -1.40 -22.05
CA HIS A 259 8.92 -1.30 -22.33
C HIS A 259 8.12 -0.46 -21.32
N GLY A 260 8.76 -0.01 -20.24
CA GLY A 260 8.11 0.81 -19.22
C GLY A 260 6.95 0.12 -18.49
N ASN A 261 6.16 0.88 -17.77
CA ASN A 261 4.93 0.46 -17.11
C ASN A 261 3.77 0.59 -18.10
N THR A 262 3.50 -0.43 -18.90
CA THR A 262 2.53 -0.34 -20.00
C THR A 262 1.09 -0.16 -19.50
N VAL A 263 0.71 -0.79 -18.38
CA VAL A 263 -0.61 -0.54 -17.78
C VAL A 263 -0.73 0.87 -17.20
N GLY A 264 0.36 1.41 -16.66
CA GLY A 264 0.40 2.80 -16.20
C GLY A 264 0.23 3.80 -17.34
N VAL A 265 0.84 3.53 -18.51
CA VAL A 265 0.63 4.33 -19.74
C VAL A 265 -0.83 4.28 -20.16
N LEU A 266 -1.45 3.08 -20.20
CA LEU A 266 -2.86 2.93 -20.56
C LEU A 266 -3.79 3.74 -19.65
N VAL A 267 -3.56 3.69 -18.34
CA VAL A 267 -4.36 4.46 -17.36
C VAL A 267 -4.09 5.96 -17.48
N ALA A 268 -2.85 6.37 -17.75
CA ALA A 268 -2.51 7.76 -18.00
C ALA A 268 -3.19 8.30 -19.27
N ASP A 269 -3.23 7.52 -20.35
CA ASP A 269 -3.96 7.86 -21.57
C ASP A 269 -5.47 8.00 -21.30
N ALA A 270 -6.05 7.09 -20.51
CA ALA A 270 -7.45 7.17 -20.12
C ALA A 270 -7.76 8.41 -19.27
N ASN A 271 -6.88 8.78 -18.34
CA ASN A 271 -7.01 10.03 -17.56
C ASN A 271 -6.96 11.25 -18.49
N ARG A 272 -6.00 11.30 -19.42
CA ARG A 272 -5.89 12.36 -20.41
C ARG A 272 -7.17 12.49 -21.25
N GLU A 273 -7.65 11.40 -21.84
CA GLU A 273 -8.85 11.39 -22.65
C GLU A 273 -10.09 11.81 -21.88
N SER A 274 -10.23 11.34 -20.63
CA SER A 274 -11.35 11.72 -19.76
C SER A 274 -11.41 13.24 -19.53
N ILE A 275 -10.27 13.86 -19.20
CA ILE A 275 -10.20 15.30 -18.96
C ILE A 275 -10.43 16.07 -20.26
N MET A 276 -9.83 15.65 -21.37
CA MET A 276 -10.05 16.31 -22.67
C MET A 276 -11.52 16.27 -23.08
N LYS A 277 -12.20 15.14 -22.89
CA LYS A 277 -13.58 14.95 -23.30
C LYS A 277 -14.59 15.69 -22.42
N HIS A 278 -14.37 15.67 -21.10
CA HIS A 278 -15.41 16.09 -20.15
C HIS A 278 -15.18 17.48 -19.55
N VAL A 279 -13.94 17.98 -19.57
CA VAL A 279 -13.57 19.24 -18.90
C VAL A 279 -13.05 20.27 -19.90
N TYR A 280 -12.20 19.85 -20.83
CA TYR A 280 -11.47 20.76 -21.72
C TYR A 280 -11.80 20.60 -23.20
N ALA A 281 -13.02 20.27 -23.55
CA ALA A 281 -13.46 20.22 -24.93
C ALA A 281 -13.20 21.59 -25.61
N GLY A 282 -12.28 21.60 -26.60
CA GLY A 282 -11.88 22.82 -27.31
C GLY A 282 -10.69 23.60 -26.70
N ASN A 283 -10.07 23.12 -25.61
CA ASN A 283 -8.85 23.70 -25.08
C ASN A 283 -7.68 23.56 -26.06
N ARG A 284 -6.77 24.56 -26.05
CA ARG A 284 -5.56 24.60 -26.91
C ARG A 284 -4.27 24.26 -26.15
N LEU A 285 -4.31 24.16 -24.83
CA LEU A 285 -3.14 23.77 -24.06
C LEU A 285 -2.85 22.28 -24.25
N PRO A 286 -1.56 21.87 -24.26
CA PRO A 286 -1.22 20.46 -24.27
C PRO A 286 -1.71 19.79 -22.98
N VAL A 287 -2.15 18.53 -23.10
CA VAL A 287 -2.65 17.72 -21.97
C VAL A 287 -1.77 16.49 -21.82
N ILE A 288 -1.25 16.27 -20.63
CA ILE A 288 -0.49 15.09 -20.23
C ILE A 288 -1.33 14.28 -19.22
N GLY A 289 -1.41 12.97 -19.42
CA GLY A 289 -1.96 12.07 -18.41
C GLY A 289 -0.85 11.50 -17.52
N PHE A 290 -1.09 11.40 -16.21
CA PHE A 290 -0.25 10.69 -15.26
C PHE A 290 -1.02 9.61 -14.52
N SER A 291 -0.30 8.54 -14.13
CA SER A 291 -0.79 7.48 -13.26
C SER A 291 0.33 7.02 -12.33
N ASN A 292 0.12 7.07 -11.02
CA ASN A 292 1.09 6.57 -10.06
C ASN A 292 1.01 5.04 -9.97
N ASN A 293 2.17 4.40 -9.86
CA ASN A 293 2.28 2.95 -9.83
C ASN A 293 1.59 2.33 -8.59
N GLY A 294 1.58 3.03 -7.46
CA GLY A 294 0.92 2.61 -6.23
C GLY A 294 -0.60 2.44 -6.37
N SER A 295 -1.25 3.25 -7.21
CA SER A 295 -2.70 3.17 -7.46
C SER A 295 -3.12 1.95 -8.28
N LEU A 296 -2.20 1.30 -8.98
CA LEU A 296 -2.46 0.12 -9.79
C LEU A 296 -2.31 -1.13 -8.93
N ARG A 297 -3.40 -1.84 -8.65
CA ARG A 297 -3.45 -2.90 -7.62
C ARG A 297 -3.26 -4.32 -8.15
N THR A 298 -3.19 -4.52 -9.46
CA THR A 298 -2.86 -5.82 -10.06
C THR A 298 -1.56 -5.73 -10.86
N PRO A 299 -0.81 -6.84 -11.03
CA PRO A 299 0.45 -6.84 -11.76
C PRO A 299 0.27 -6.63 -13.28
N ARG A 300 -0.94 -6.85 -13.81
CA ARG A 300 -1.30 -6.70 -15.22
C ARG A 300 -2.78 -6.47 -15.38
N LEU A 301 -3.22 -6.08 -16.59
CA LEU A 301 -4.61 -5.82 -16.90
C LEU A 301 -5.41 -7.13 -17.03
N ASP A 302 -5.04 -8.01 -17.95
CA ASP A 302 -5.65 -9.33 -18.12
C ASP A 302 -4.98 -10.34 -17.18
N MET A 303 -5.61 -10.56 -16.03
CA MET A 303 -5.12 -11.46 -14.98
C MET A 303 -5.32 -12.93 -15.34
N ASN A 304 -6.32 -13.24 -16.17
CA ASN A 304 -6.68 -14.61 -16.56
C ASN A 304 -5.86 -15.10 -17.75
N GLY A 305 -5.31 -14.18 -18.56
CA GLY A 305 -4.54 -14.51 -19.76
C GLY A 305 -5.42 -15.03 -20.91
N ASP A 306 -6.73 -14.73 -20.90
CA ASP A 306 -7.67 -15.19 -21.93
C ASP A 306 -7.87 -14.18 -23.06
N GLY A 307 -7.18 -13.04 -23.02
CA GLY A 307 -7.25 -11.97 -24.01
C GLY A 307 -8.52 -11.13 -23.91
N LYS A 308 -9.33 -11.30 -22.89
CA LYS A 308 -10.51 -10.48 -22.63
C LYS A 308 -10.21 -9.53 -21.47
N VAL A 309 -10.78 -8.35 -21.55
CA VAL A 309 -10.74 -7.36 -20.47
C VAL A 309 -12.15 -7.22 -19.93
N THR A 310 -12.33 -7.54 -18.67
CA THR A 310 -13.61 -7.49 -17.98
C THR A 310 -13.69 -6.27 -17.04
N VAL A 311 -14.92 -5.88 -16.68
CA VAL A 311 -15.15 -4.85 -15.66
C VAL A 311 -14.41 -5.20 -14.36
N ARG A 312 -14.44 -6.47 -13.93
CA ARG A 312 -13.74 -6.92 -12.71
C ARG A 312 -12.22 -6.68 -12.77
N GLU A 313 -11.59 -6.94 -13.92
CA GLU A 313 -10.15 -6.75 -14.05
C GLU A 313 -9.78 -5.28 -13.96
N VAL A 314 -10.57 -4.40 -14.57
CA VAL A 314 -10.37 -2.94 -14.45
C VAL A 314 -10.65 -2.45 -13.04
N ASP A 315 -11.75 -2.89 -12.39
CA ASP A 315 -12.07 -2.54 -11.00
C ASP A 315 -10.99 -3.06 -10.03
N SER A 316 -10.44 -4.26 -10.27
CA SER A 316 -9.35 -4.80 -9.46
C SER A 316 -8.05 -4.04 -9.67
N LEU A 317 -7.76 -3.61 -10.90
CA LEU A 317 -6.59 -2.79 -11.23
C LEU A 317 -6.67 -1.41 -10.55
N MET A 318 -7.85 -0.78 -10.57
CA MET A 318 -8.09 0.58 -10.05
C MET A 318 -8.94 0.56 -8.78
N ALA A 319 -8.72 -0.39 -7.88
CA ALA A 319 -9.56 -0.65 -6.71
C ALA A 319 -9.69 0.52 -5.73
N LEU A 320 -8.75 1.48 -5.72
CA LEU A 320 -8.77 2.63 -4.81
C LEU A 320 -9.80 3.70 -5.19
N GLN A 321 -10.37 3.66 -6.39
CA GLN A 321 -11.45 4.52 -6.87
C GLN A 321 -11.23 6.02 -6.63
N PHE A 322 -10.00 6.51 -6.82
CA PHE A 322 -9.71 7.93 -6.76
C PHE A 322 -10.47 8.69 -7.84
N LYS A 323 -10.85 9.94 -7.54
CA LYS A 323 -11.53 10.80 -8.50
C LYS A 323 -10.57 11.26 -9.59
N ALA A 324 -11.05 11.31 -10.84
CA ALA A 324 -10.32 12.00 -11.90
C ALA A 324 -10.20 13.50 -11.55
N ALA A 325 -9.01 14.04 -11.73
CA ALA A 325 -8.69 15.42 -11.42
C ALA A 325 -7.68 15.98 -12.43
N HIS A 326 -7.56 17.30 -12.45
CA HIS A 326 -6.60 17.99 -13.34
C HIS A 326 -6.05 19.23 -12.66
N GLU A 327 -4.87 19.64 -13.12
CA GLU A 327 -4.20 20.84 -12.69
C GLU A 327 -3.43 21.44 -13.89
N THR A 328 -3.13 22.73 -13.82
CA THR A 328 -2.30 23.41 -14.85
C THR A 328 -0.94 23.70 -14.24
N LEU A 329 0.11 23.15 -14.84
CA LEU A 329 1.50 23.31 -14.45
C LEU A 329 2.29 24.03 -15.55
N THR A 330 3.46 24.56 -15.18
CA THR A 330 4.45 25.02 -16.16
C THR A 330 5.26 23.85 -16.71
N GLY A 331 5.90 24.00 -17.87
CA GLY A 331 6.80 22.99 -18.42
C GLY A 331 7.95 22.67 -17.47
N ARG A 332 8.42 23.65 -16.69
CA ARG A 332 9.42 23.46 -15.62
C ARG A 332 8.90 22.52 -14.52
N ASP A 333 7.68 22.74 -14.04
CA ASP A 333 7.08 21.88 -13.02
C ASP A 333 6.85 20.46 -13.54
N VAL A 334 6.42 20.31 -14.80
CA VAL A 334 6.29 19.00 -15.45
C VAL A 334 7.63 18.27 -15.49
N LYS A 335 8.73 18.94 -15.88
CA LYS A 335 10.08 18.35 -15.87
C LYS A 335 10.47 17.90 -14.45
N ARG A 336 10.15 18.70 -13.44
CA ARG A 336 10.40 18.34 -12.04
C ARG A 336 9.62 17.10 -11.61
N VAL A 337 8.32 17.02 -11.91
CA VAL A 337 7.50 15.80 -11.64
C VAL A 337 8.09 14.59 -12.35
N LEU A 338 8.52 14.73 -13.60
CA LEU A 338 9.15 13.64 -14.34
C LEU A 338 10.49 13.20 -13.73
N ALA A 339 11.27 14.13 -13.16
CA ALA A 339 12.52 13.82 -12.47
C ALA A 339 12.30 13.07 -11.16
N GLU A 340 11.23 13.41 -10.40
CA GLU A 340 10.90 12.79 -9.11
C GLU A 340 10.58 11.28 -9.18
N GLN A 341 10.31 10.74 -10.35
CA GLN A 341 10.19 9.29 -10.50
C GLN A 341 11.52 8.55 -10.33
N PHE A 342 12.65 9.27 -10.37
CA PHE A 342 13.99 8.71 -10.20
C PHE A 342 14.53 9.09 -8.83
N ARG A 343 15.02 8.11 -8.10
CA ARG A 343 15.63 8.29 -6.76
C ARG A 343 16.94 7.51 -6.69
N ARG A 344 17.82 7.94 -5.80
CA ARG A 344 19.00 7.16 -5.44
C ARG A 344 18.74 6.38 -4.16
N ASP A 345 18.88 5.07 -4.27
CA ASP A 345 18.88 4.17 -3.11
C ASP A 345 20.22 3.43 -3.08
N ASP A 346 20.96 3.53 -1.98
CA ASP A 346 22.31 3.02 -1.82
C ASP A 346 23.24 3.34 -3.01
N GLY A 347 23.12 4.56 -3.56
CA GLY A 347 23.91 5.05 -4.69
C GLY A 347 23.45 4.54 -6.06
N ARG A 348 22.46 3.68 -6.14
CA ARG A 348 21.86 3.20 -7.39
C ARG A 348 20.67 4.06 -7.78
N LEU A 349 20.53 4.33 -9.07
CA LEU A 349 19.35 5.01 -9.61
C LEU A 349 18.19 4.01 -9.66
N GLU A 350 17.14 4.32 -8.93
CA GLU A 350 15.87 3.57 -8.95
C GLU A 350 14.77 4.38 -9.61
N ARG A 351 13.86 3.70 -10.30
CA ARG A 351 12.74 4.33 -10.98
C ARG A 351 11.40 3.84 -10.40
N ARG A 352 10.54 4.77 -10.00
CA ARG A 352 9.21 4.48 -9.45
C ARG A 352 8.12 4.22 -10.50
N TRP A 353 8.47 4.25 -11.77
CA TRP A 353 7.62 3.92 -12.90
C TRP A 353 6.28 4.69 -12.94
N LEU A 354 6.35 6.00 -12.93
CA LEU A 354 5.19 6.85 -13.22
C LEU A 354 4.63 6.48 -14.60
N GLY A 355 3.34 6.16 -14.69
CA GLY A 355 2.64 6.04 -15.97
C GLY A 355 2.47 7.43 -16.57
N ILE A 356 2.90 7.58 -17.81
CA ILE A 356 2.88 8.85 -18.54
C ILE A 356 2.15 8.59 -19.86
N SER A 357 1.20 9.44 -20.25
CA SER A 357 0.43 9.27 -21.48
C SER A 357 1.31 9.17 -22.71
N SER A 358 0.89 8.38 -23.68
CA SER A 358 1.66 7.99 -24.87
C SER A 358 2.04 9.14 -25.79
N ASN A 359 1.41 10.31 -25.63
CA ASN A 359 1.69 11.52 -26.39
C ASN A 359 2.90 12.33 -25.90
N VAL A 360 3.57 11.87 -24.82
CA VAL A 360 4.71 12.56 -24.20
C VAL A 360 6.01 11.88 -24.58
N THR A 361 6.99 12.69 -24.95
CA THR A 361 8.38 12.24 -25.15
C THR A 361 9.33 13.15 -24.38
N TYR A 362 10.36 12.57 -23.77
CA TYR A 362 11.43 13.30 -23.09
C TYR A 362 12.70 12.47 -23.02
N ARG A 363 13.81 13.11 -22.68
CA ARG A 363 15.09 12.46 -22.33
C ARG A 363 15.44 12.77 -20.90
N TYR A 364 16.25 11.94 -20.29
CA TYR A 364 16.83 12.23 -18.98
C TYR A 364 18.34 11.93 -18.96
N ALA A 365 19.07 12.62 -18.10
CA ALA A 365 20.47 12.38 -17.83
C ALA A 365 20.68 12.35 -16.30
N GLU A 366 21.55 11.45 -15.82
CA GLU A 366 21.89 11.37 -14.41
C GLU A 366 22.72 12.56 -13.95
N CYS A 367 22.37 13.10 -12.76
CA CYS A 367 23.13 14.16 -12.12
C CYS A 367 24.33 13.57 -11.36
N GLY A 368 25.48 14.26 -11.41
CA GLY A 368 26.67 13.89 -10.61
C GLY A 368 27.63 12.87 -11.23
N THR A 369 27.37 12.36 -12.43
CA THR A 369 28.30 11.50 -13.16
C THR A 369 28.95 12.28 -14.32
N ALA A 370 30.09 12.86 -14.07
CA ALA A 370 30.93 13.35 -15.17
C ALA A 370 31.47 12.10 -15.91
N GLY A 371 30.83 11.72 -17.01
CA GLY A 371 31.43 10.89 -18.04
C GLY A 371 31.03 9.44 -18.19
N GLU A 372 29.93 8.94 -17.63
CA GLU A 372 29.42 7.62 -18.02
C GLU A 372 27.97 7.69 -18.48
N SER A 373 27.76 7.54 -19.79
CA SER A 373 26.45 7.38 -20.40
C SER A 373 25.88 6.01 -20.06
N GLY A 374 24.99 5.94 -19.09
CA GLY A 374 24.11 4.77 -18.92
C GLY A 374 23.22 4.63 -20.14
N ASN A 375 23.01 3.40 -20.60
CA ASN A 375 22.24 2.98 -21.76
C ASN A 375 20.95 3.79 -21.95
N ALA A 376 21.04 4.82 -22.78
CA ALA A 376 19.87 5.55 -23.29
C ALA A 376 19.58 5.01 -24.69
N ASP A 377 18.45 4.35 -24.86
CA ASP A 377 17.86 4.25 -26.19
C ASP A 377 17.52 5.67 -26.67
N ALA A 378 18.25 6.11 -27.70
CA ALA A 378 18.22 7.38 -28.40
C ALA A 378 19.07 8.54 -27.79
N GLY A 379 20.30 8.66 -28.28
CA GLY A 379 21.09 9.89 -28.50
C GLY A 379 21.09 10.92 -27.35
N VAL A 380 21.90 10.71 -26.34
CA VAL A 380 22.20 11.73 -25.33
C VAL A 380 23.07 12.81 -25.96
N ASP A 381 22.58 14.04 -26.00
CA ASP A 381 23.41 15.21 -26.25
C ASP A 381 24.16 15.55 -24.96
N THR A 382 25.46 15.25 -24.93
CA THR A 382 26.32 15.41 -23.75
C THR A 382 26.71 16.89 -23.48
N ASN A 383 26.19 17.84 -24.23
CA ASN A 383 26.55 19.26 -24.15
C ASN A 383 25.45 20.19 -23.57
N ALA A 384 24.36 19.67 -23.06
CA ALA A 384 23.32 20.51 -22.44
C ALA A 384 23.57 20.64 -20.93
N ASP A 385 24.00 21.80 -20.56
CA ASP A 385 24.04 22.50 -19.26
C ASP A 385 24.14 21.68 -17.95
N ALA A 386 25.34 21.67 -17.40
CA ALA A 386 25.64 21.26 -16.03
C ALA A 386 24.88 22.08 -14.97
N ASP A 387 24.29 23.21 -15.33
CA ASP A 387 23.64 24.14 -14.42
C ASP A 387 22.27 23.69 -13.91
N GLU A 388 21.53 22.85 -14.64
CA GLU A 388 20.22 22.38 -14.17
C GLU A 388 20.31 21.33 -13.03
N CYS A 389 21.38 20.53 -12.98
CA CYS A 389 21.62 19.63 -11.84
C CYS A 389 22.13 20.39 -10.59
N ALA A 390 22.69 21.59 -10.76
CA ALA A 390 23.16 22.41 -9.66
C ALA A 390 22.05 23.20 -8.96
N ALA A 391 20.90 23.35 -9.61
CA ALA A 391 19.75 24.08 -9.06
C ALA A 391 18.95 23.27 -8.04
N ASP A 392 19.06 21.93 -8.06
CA ASP A 392 18.43 21.04 -7.10
C ASP A 392 19.44 19.97 -6.63
N GLU A 393 20.05 20.19 -5.47
CA GLU A 393 21.07 19.31 -4.87
C GLU A 393 20.56 17.86 -4.65
N HIS A 394 19.26 17.63 -4.78
CA HIS A 394 18.61 16.34 -4.50
C HIS A 394 18.11 15.64 -5.77
N ALA A 395 18.15 16.29 -6.93
CA ALA A 395 17.71 15.69 -8.18
C ALA A 395 18.64 14.53 -8.60
N ALA A 396 18.07 13.34 -8.75
CA ALA A 396 18.81 12.18 -9.25
C ALA A 396 19.08 12.28 -10.76
N VAL A 397 18.17 12.94 -11.50
CA VAL A 397 18.24 13.13 -12.95
C VAL A 397 17.74 14.53 -13.33
N ARG A 398 18.13 14.99 -14.52
CA ARG A 398 17.50 16.13 -15.20
C ARG A 398 16.69 15.65 -16.40
N ILE A 399 15.61 16.37 -16.71
CA ILE A 399 14.74 16.09 -17.86
C ILE A 399 15.04 17.09 -18.99
N ALA A 400 15.22 16.58 -20.20
CA ALA A 400 15.47 17.36 -21.38
C ALA A 400 14.52 16.98 -22.52
N ASN A 401 14.40 17.86 -23.51
CA ASN A 401 13.65 17.64 -24.76
C ASN A 401 12.18 17.17 -24.49
N LEU A 402 11.52 17.74 -23.47
CA LEU A 402 10.11 17.47 -23.21
C LEU A 402 9.26 17.93 -24.40
N ALA A 403 8.47 17.03 -24.95
CA ALA A 403 7.50 17.33 -26.00
C ALA A 403 6.17 16.61 -25.75
N VAL A 404 5.07 17.26 -26.12
CA VAL A 404 3.70 16.75 -26.04
C VAL A 404 3.06 16.81 -27.41
N ASP A 405 2.51 15.69 -27.90
CA ASP A 405 2.00 15.55 -29.27
C ASP A 405 3.02 16.03 -30.32
N GLY A 406 4.33 15.78 -30.11
CA GLY A 406 5.44 16.17 -30.97
C GLY A 406 5.81 17.67 -30.89
N ARG A 407 5.13 18.48 -30.08
CA ARG A 407 5.44 19.89 -29.85
C ARG A 407 6.38 20.05 -28.65
N PRO A 408 7.56 20.65 -28.81
CA PRO A 408 8.43 20.97 -27.68
C PRO A 408 7.71 21.84 -26.63
N ILE A 409 8.00 21.61 -25.37
CA ILE A 409 7.45 22.35 -24.23
C ILE A 409 8.59 23.13 -23.57
N ALA A 410 8.47 24.47 -23.60
CA ALA A 410 9.36 25.35 -22.87
C ALA A 410 9.02 25.43 -21.39
N ASP A 411 9.94 25.92 -20.56
CA ASP A 411 9.76 26.00 -19.11
C ASP A 411 8.54 26.81 -18.67
N ASP A 412 8.24 27.88 -19.38
CA ASP A 412 7.13 28.77 -19.07
C ASP A 412 5.83 28.42 -19.82
N ASP A 413 5.83 27.39 -20.68
CA ASP A 413 4.62 26.91 -21.35
C ASP A 413 3.68 26.28 -20.32
N LEU A 414 2.37 26.56 -20.45
CA LEU A 414 1.35 25.95 -19.61
C LEU A 414 0.90 24.61 -20.17
N VAL A 415 0.79 23.62 -19.31
CA VAL A 415 0.40 22.24 -19.61
C VAL A 415 -0.67 21.81 -18.62
N ILE A 416 -1.72 21.18 -19.11
CA ILE A 416 -2.73 20.56 -18.25
C ILE A 416 -2.27 19.15 -17.89
N ILE A 417 -2.27 18.84 -16.60
CA ILE A 417 -2.02 17.51 -16.08
C ILE A 417 -3.35 16.86 -15.73
N ALA A 418 -3.61 15.71 -16.29
CA ALA A 418 -4.77 14.87 -16.00
C ALA A 418 -4.33 13.64 -15.19
N SER A 419 -4.90 13.42 -14.03
CA SER A 419 -4.54 12.30 -13.16
C SER A 419 -5.68 11.96 -12.20
N ASN A 420 -5.39 11.15 -11.20
CA ASN A 420 -6.27 10.95 -10.07
C ASN A 420 -6.02 12.01 -8.97
N SER A 421 -7.05 12.25 -8.15
CA SER A 421 -7.00 13.27 -7.09
C SER A 421 -5.92 13.03 -6.04
N TYR A 422 -5.54 11.79 -5.79
CA TYR A 422 -4.50 11.44 -4.83
C TYR A 422 -3.12 11.93 -5.30
N LEU A 423 -2.76 11.66 -6.57
CA LEU A 423 -1.48 12.08 -7.11
C LEU A 423 -1.35 13.60 -7.18
N LEU A 424 -2.40 14.31 -7.63
CA LEU A 424 -2.40 15.79 -7.70
C LEU A 424 -2.42 16.49 -6.34
N GLN A 425 -2.67 15.76 -5.26
CA GLN A 425 -2.57 16.27 -3.89
C GLN A 425 -1.21 15.95 -3.24
N GLY A 426 -0.22 15.56 -4.02
CA GLY A 426 1.13 15.22 -3.54
C GLY A 426 1.24 13.79 -3.01
N GLY A 427 0.37 12.87 -3.45
CA GLY A 427 0.46 11.46 -3.12
C GLY A 427 1.72 10.81 -3.66
N ASP A 428 2.21 9.76 -2.99
CA ASP A 428 3.48 9.09 -3.30
C ASP A 428 4.68 10.04 -3.31
N SER A 429 4.63 11.15 -2.56
CA SER A 429 5.65 12.20 -2.51
C SER A 429 6.00 12.79 -3.88
N TYR A 430 5.05 12.91 -4.78
CA TYR A 430 5.17 13.78 -5.94
C TYR A 430 4.87 15.22 -5.54
N PRO A 431 5.58 16.23 -6.12
CA PRO A 431 5.43 17.64 -5.77
C PRO A 431 4.05 18.20 -6.13
#